data_f0a1520c650ef985b31871d11738dc95
#
_entry.id   f0a1520c650ef985b31871d11738dc95
#
_cell.length_a   1.000
_cell.length_b   1.000
_cell.length_c   1.000
_cell.angle_alpha   90.00
_cell.angle_beta   90.00
_cell.angle_gamma   90.00
#
_symmetry.space_group_name_H-M   'P 1'
#
loop_
_entity.id
_entity.type
_entity.pdbx_description
1 polymer ?
#
loop_
_entity_poly.entity_id
_entity_poly.type
_entity_poly.pdbx_seq_one_letter_code
_entity_poly.pdbx_strand_id
1 'polypeptide(L)'
;MDPHVRRAVEAFQTGQPVCLFDSEKREGETDLLFPAEKAQPETMRQLRQDCGGLLFLAIGEEVGESFGLPFLQDLHTTDDLVQRNPVLSHLITNDLRYDARSAFTLSLNHRETYTGITDHDRALTTRRFAELASDCLANNVAGEAAMKRLGEEFRTPGHIPVCREAQGGLRVRQGHTELA
;
A
#
# COMPACT_ATOMS: atom_id res chain seq x y z
N MET A 1 15.95 20.45 6.88
CA MET A 1 15.68 19.32 5.96
C MET A 1 16.92 19.12 5.10
N ASP A 2 17.43 17.92 5.02
CA ASP A 2 18.56 17.54 4.19
C ASP A 2 18.31 17.91 2.71
N PRO A 3 19.30 18.45 1.97
CA PRO A 3 19.12 18.83 0.56
C PRO A 3 18.71 17.67 -0.36
N HIS A 4 19.15 16.44 -0.07
CA HIS A 4 18.75 15.25 -0.84
C HIS A 4 17.28 14.93 -0.62
N VAL A 5 16.82 14.95 0.64
CA VAL A 5 15.42 14.72 1.00
C VAL A 5 14.52 15.78 0.37
N ARG A 6 14.96 17.06 0.39
CA ARG A 6 14.19 18.14 -0.25
C ARG A 6 14.01 17.90 -1.75
N ARG A 7 15.08 17.54 -2.46
CA ARG A 7 15.02 17.23 -3.89
C ARG A 7 14.12 16.03 -4.18
N ALA A 8 14.18 15.00 -3.33
CA ALA A 8 13.31 13.84 -3.47
C ALA A 8 11.83 14.22 -3.30
N VAL A 9 11.50 15.04 -2.29
CA VAL A 9 10.12 15.53 -2.08
C VAL A 9 9.64 16.37 -3.28
N GLU A 10 10.46 17.31 -3.77
CA GLU A 10 10.15 18.14 -4.94
C GLU A 10 9.93 17.28 -6.20
N ALA A 11 10.80 16.30 -6.44
CA ALA A 11 10.65 15.35 -7.54
C ALA A 11 9.34 14.55 -7.43
N PHE A 12 9.05 14.01 -6.25
CA PHE A 12 7.83 13.24 -6.00
C PHE A 12 6.56 14.08 -6.19
N GLN A 13 6.54 15.31 -5.70
CA GLN A 13 5.42 16.26 -5.88
C GLN A 13 5.14 16.57 -7.36
N THR A 14 6.18 16.55 -8.21
CA THR A 14 6.04 16.77 -9.66
C THR A 14 5.73 15.51 -10.46
N GLY A 15 5.57 14.36 -9.78
CA GLY A 15 5.26 13.07 -10.43
C GLY A 15 6.47 12.28 -10.88
N GLN A 16 7.68 12.71 -10.51
CA GLN A 16 8.92 11.98 -10.81
C GLN A 16 9.13 10.83 -9.83
N PRO A 17 9.77 9.73 -10.29
CA PRO A 17 10.12 8.63 -9.41
C PRO A 17 11.20 9.02 -8.39
N VAL A 18 11.14 8.36 -7.25
CA VAL A 18 12.16 8.45 -6.20
C VAL A 18 12.59 7.04 -5.82
N CYS A 19 13.91 6.83 -5.72
CA CYS A 19 14.48 5.62 -5.16
C CYS A 19 14.70 5.79 -3.67
N LEU A 20 14.21 4.83 -2.89
CA LEU A 20 14.40 4.76 -1.45
C LEU A 20 15.17 3.49 -1.11
N PHE A 21 16.39 3.63 -0.60
CA PHE A 21 17.15 2.52 -0.04
C PHE A 21 16.79 2.35 1.44
N ASP A 22 16.48 1.13 1.86
CA ASP A 22 16.11 0.87 3.24
C ASP A 22 17.34 0.88 4.17
N SER A 23 18.04 -0.22 4.34
CA SER A 23 19.35 -0.28 4.99
C SER A 23 20.02 -1.64 4.74
N GLU A 24 21.36 -1.67 4.80
CA GLU A 24 22.13 -2.92 4.72
C GLU A 24 21.81 -3.89 5.87
N LYS A 25 21.28 -3.39 6.97
CA LYS A 25 20.94 -4.19 8.15
C LYS A 25 19.51 -4.77 8.07
N ARG A 26 18.73 -4.31 7.12
CA ARG A 26 17.38 -4.79 6.87
C ARG A 26 17.39 -5.69 5.63
N GLU A 27 16.68 -5.34 4.59
CA GLU A 27 16.60 -6.13 3.35
C GLU A 27 17.70 -5.77 2.36
N GLY A 28 18.29 -4.57 2.50
CA GLY A 28 19.33 -4.07 1.59
C GLY A 28 18.76 -3.78 0.21
N GLU A 29 17.47 -3.44 0.12
CA GLU A 29 16.74 -3.23 -1.12
C GLU A 29 16.56 -1.75 -1.42
N THR A 30 16.34 -1.46 -2.69
CA THR A 30 15.99 -0.12 -3.16
C THR A 30 14.62 -0.17 -3.80
N ASP A 31 13.68 0.53 -3.20
CA ASP A 31 12.33 0.69 -3.74
C ASP A 31 12.27 1.83 -4.75
N LEU A 32 11.57 1.61 -5.85
CA LEU A 32 11.21 2.66 -6.81
C LEU A 32 9.77 3.11 -6.51
N LEU A 33 9.62 4.38 -6.12
CA LEU A 33 8.35 4.95 -5.71
C LEU A 33 7.86 6.00 -6.71
N PHE A 34 6.56 5.99 -6.96
CA PHE A 34 5.83 7.01 -7.69
C PHE A 34 4.66 7.54 -6.87
N PRO A 35 4.31 8.84 -6.98
CA PRO A 35 3.09 9.34 -6.36
C PRO A 35 1.86 8.73 -7.03
N ALA A 36 1.02 8.08 -6.25
CA ALA A 36 -0.12 7.30 -6.74
C ALA A 36 -1.12 8.15 -7.54
N GLU A 37 -1.34 9.41 -7.15
CA GLU A 37 -2.22 10.37 -7.85
C GLU A 37 -1.73 10.70 -9.27
N LYS A 38 -0.44 10.51 -9.54
CA LYS A 38 0.18 10.76 -10.84
C LYS A 38 0.38 9.49 -11.68
N ALA A 39 -0.06 8.34 -11.18
CA ALA A 39 0.13 7.06 -11.85
C ALA A 39 -0.50 7.05 -13.25
N GLN A 40 0.31 6.69 -14.24
CA GLN A 40 -0.06 6.52 -15.65
C GLN A 40 0.28 5.10 -16.11
N PRO A 41 -0.23 4.63 -17.23
CA PRO A 41 0.15 3.32 -17.77
C PRO A 41 1.67 3.17 -17.93
N GLU A 42 2.37 4.24 -18.32
CA GLU A 42 3.82 4.30 -18.44
C GLU A 42 4.52 4.08 -17.10
N THR A 43 3.97 4.62 -16.01
CA THR A 43 4.44 4.40 -14.63
C THR A 43 4.37 2.92 -14.27
N MET A 44 3.25 2.27 -14.55
CA MET A 44 3.05 0.84 -14.29
C MET A 44 4.01 -0.02 -15.14
N ARG A 45 4.19 0.35 -16.39
CA ARG A 45 5.15 -0.32 -17.28
C ARG A 45 6.57 -0.18 -16.74
N GLN A 46 6.99 1.01 -16.34
CA GLN A 46 8.31 1.25 -15.79
C GLN A 46 8.56 0.42 -14.52
N LEU A 47 7.65 0.44 -13.55
CA LEU A 47 7.74 -0.37 -12.34
C LEU A 47 7.90 -1.86 -12.65
N ARG A 48 7.18 -2.39 -13.64
CA ARG A 48 7.30 -3.81 -14.03
C ARG A 48 8.56 -4.15 -14.82
N GLN A 49 9.12 -3.18 -15.57
CA GLN A 49 10.31 -3.41 -16.39
C GLN A 49 11.61 -3.22 -15.63
N ASP A 50 11.66 -2.20 -14.78
CA ASP A 50 12.87 -1.76 -14.10
C ASP A 50 13.04 -2.40 -12.72
N CYS A 51 11.95 -2.91 -12.13
CA CYS A 51 11.95 -3.52 -10.81
C CYS A 51 11.62 -5.01 -10.88
N GLY A 52 12.30 -5.81 -10.04
CA GLY A 52 12.06 -7.25 -9.92
C GLY A 52 11.07 -7.65 -8.82
N GLY A 53 10.62 -6.67 -8.01
CA GLY A 53 9.76 -6.88 -6.86
C GLY A 53 8.26 -6.80 -7.17
N LEU A 54 7.48 -6.77 -6.09
CA LEU A 54 6.04 -6.63 -6.16
C LEU A 54 5.65 -5.18 -6.45
N LEU A 55 4.73 -4.99 -7.42
CA LEU A 55 4.05 -3.72 -7.59
C LEU A 55 2.89 -3.64 -6.61
N PHE A 56 2.90 -2.69 -5.70
CA PHE A 56 1.86 -2.50 -4.70
C PHE A 56 1.60 -1.01 -4.42
N LEU A 57 0.48 -0.72 -3.79
CA LEU A 57 0.11 0.60 -3.30
C LEU A 57 0.42 0.69 -1.81
N ALA A 58 1.33 1.58 -1.43
CA ALA A 58 1.63 1.86 -0.03
C ALA A 58 0.72 2.98 0.49
N ILE A 59 0.12 2.77 1.67
CA ILE A 59 -0.75 3.74 2.34
C ILE A 59 -0.34 3.95 3.78
N GLY A 60 -0.48 5.19 4.25
CA GLY A 60 -0.28 5.53 5.65
C GLY A 60 -1.38 4.99 6.57
N GLU A 61 -1.10 5.02 7.87
CA GLU A 61 -2.05 4.59 8.91
C GLU A 61 -3.40 5.30 8.78
N GLU A 62 -3.39 6.62 8.61
CA GLU A 62 -4.60 7.44 8.54
C GLU A 62 -5.55 7.01 7.42
N VAL A 63 -5.02 6.70 6.24
CA VAL A 63 -5.81 6.19 5.12
C VAL A 63 -6.36 4.81 5.44
N GLY A 64 -5.53 3.93 6.00
CA GLY A 64 -5.94 2.59 6.40
C GLY A 64 -7.07 2.58 7.43
N GLU A 65 -7.00 3.46 8.42
CA GLU A 65 -8.04 3.63 9.45
C GLU A 65 -9.31 4.25 8.86
N SER A 66 -9.19 5.29 8.03
CA SER A 66 -10.35 5.96 7.42
C SER A 66 -11.22 5.00 6.61
N PHE A 67 -10.61 4.08 5.88
CA PHE A 67 -11.32 3.08 5.09
C PHE A 67 -11.56 1.75 5.84
N GLY A 68 -11.12 1.63 7.09
CA GLY A 68 -11.27 0.40 7.86
C GLY A 68 -10.58 -0.81 7.21
N LEU A 69 -9.46 -0.59 6.50
CA LEU A 69 -8.74 -1.66 5.83
C LEU A 69 -8.03 -2.54 6.87
N PRO A 70 -8.37 -3.83 6.97
CA PRO A 70 -7.74 -4.74 7.93
C PRO A 70 -6.35 -5.16 7.46
N PHE A 71 -5.48 -5.58 8.38
CA PHE A 71 -4.34 -6.38 7.99
C PHE A 71 -4.80 -7.79 7.58
N LEU A 72 -4.32 -8.26 6.45
CA LEU A 72 -4.73 -9.55 5.91
C LEU A 72 -4.38 -10.70 6.84
N GLN A 73 -3.24 -10.63 7.53
CA GLN A 73 -2.84 -11.62 8.52
C GLN A 73 -3.84 -11.70 9.68
N ASP A 74 -4.35 -10.57 10.17
CA ASP A 74 -5.32 -10.53 11.26
C ASP A 74 -6.65 -11.20 10.84
N LEU A 75 -7.09 -10.99 9.60
CA LEU A 75 -8.25 -11.72 9.05
C LEU A 75 -8.02 -13.22 9.02
N HIS A 76 -6.85 -13.65 8.53
CA HIS A 76 -6.53 -15.07 8.39
C HIS A 76 -6.36 -15.79 9.74
N THR A 77 -6.14 -15.06 10.84
CA THR A 77 -5.98 -15.63 12.19
C THR A 77 -7.29 -15.67 12.98
N THR A 78 -8.41 -15.22 12.41
CA THR A 78 -9.71 -15.30 13.11
C THR A 78 -10.14 -16.77 13.29
N ASP A 79 -10.65 -17.11 14.47
CA ASP A 79 -11.01 -18.48 14.84
C ASP A 79 -11.96 -19.12 13.82
N ASP A 80 -12.96 -18.40 13.36
CA ASP A 80 -13.92 -18.88 12.37
C ASP A 80 -13.27 -19.25 11.04
N LEU A 81 -12.35 -18.40 10.53
CA LEU A 81 -11.64 -18.67 9.27
C LEU A 81 -10.67 -19.85 9.40
N VAL A 82 -9.92 -19.92 10.49
CA VAL A 82 -8.99 -21.03 10.77
C VAL A 82 -9.76 -22.35 10.91
N GLN A 83 -10.88 -22.33 11.61
CA GLN A 83 -11.71 -23.52 11.79
C GLN A 83 -12.29 -24.05 10.47
N ARG A 84 -12.72 -23.15 9.57
CA ARG A 84 -13.22 -23.53 8.24
C ARG A 84 -12.10 -23.87 7.26
N ASN A 85 -10.91 -23.32 7.45
CA ASN A 85 -9.77 -23.48 6.56
C ASN A 85 -8.50 -23.84 7.36
N PRO A 86 -8.36 -25.09 7.83
CA PRO A 86 -7.28 -25.50 8.73
C PRO A 86 -5.87 -25.25 8.17
N VAL A 87 -5.71 -25.17 6.85
CA VAL A 87 -4.43 -24.84 6.20
C VAL A 87 -3.85 -23.50 6.67
N LEU A 88 -4.69 -22.56 7.09
CA LEU A 88 -4.25 -21.26 7.59
C LEU A 88 -3.38 -21.39 8.84
N SER A 89 -3.69 -22.34 9.73
CA SER A 89 -2.86 -22.57 10.93
C SER A 89 -1.45 -23.08 10.64
N HIS A 90 -1.22 -23.57 9.43
CA HIS A 90 0.10 -24.05 8.98
C HIS A 90 0.85 -23.01 8.14
N LEU A 91 0.14 -22.05 7.54
CA LEU A 91 0.72 -21.05 6.65
C LEU A 91 1.02 -19.72 7.36
N ILE A 92 0.30 -19.42 8.43
CA ILE A 92 0.51 -18.18 9.19
C ILE A 92 1.50 -18.46 10.30
N THR A 93 2.72 -17.98 10.08
CA THR A 93 3.84 -18.11 11.02
C THR A 93 4.21 -16.73 11.55
N ASN A 94 4.77 -16.67 12.76
CA ASN A 94 5.26 -15.44 13.39
C ASN A 94 6.78 -15.36 13.26
N ASP A 95 7.30 -15.65 12.07
CA ASP A 95 8.72 -15.74 11.77
C ASP A 95 9.24 -14.63 10.87
N LEU A 96 8.49 -13.54 10.74
CA LEU A 96 8.94 -12.34 10.03
C LEU A 96 10.19 -11.77 10.71
N ARG A 97 11.21 -11.54 9.91
CA ARG A 97 12.53 -11.16 10.41
C ARG A 97 12.60 -9.72 10.91
N TYR A 98 11.91 -8.81 10.27
CA TYR A 98 12.03 -7.36 10.47
C TYR A 98 10.75 -6.70 10.98
N ASP A 99 9.61 -7.31 10.77
CA ASP A 99 8.30 -6.74 11.07
C ASP A 99 7.52 -7.64 12.04
N ALA A 100 6.67 -7.04 12.86
CA ALA A 100 5.81 -7.79 13.78
C ALA A 100 4.70 -8.56 13.06
N ARG A 101 4.29 -8.09 11.86
CA ARG A 101 3.30 -8.71 10.98
C ARG A 101 3.43 -8.20 9.55
N SER A 102 2.82 -8.91 8.62
CA SER A 102 2.74 -8.50 7.23
C SER A 102 1.97 -7.19 7.05
N ALA A 103 2.47 -6.30 6.21
CA ALA A 103 1.84 -5.02 5.88
C ALA A 103 0.64 -5.17 4.91
N PHE A 104 0.44 -6.35 4.32
CA PHE A 104 -0.64 -6.56 3.37
C PHE A 104 -2.02 -6.36 3.98
N THR A 105 -2.87 -5.66 3.24
CA THR A 105 -4.31 -5.58 3.42
C THR A 105 -5.01 -6.25 2.22
N LEU A 106 -6.12 -5.69 1.78
CA LEU A 106 -6.86 -6.21 0.63
C LEU A 106 -6.19 -5.81 -0.68
N SER A 107 -6.31 -6.67 -1.70
CA SER A 107 -5.97 -6.29 -3.07
C SER A 107 -7.21 -5.74 -3.78
N LEU A 108 -7.04 -4.71 -4.59
CA LEU A 108 -8.13 -3.94 -5.17
C LEU A 108 -8.08 -3.89 -6.70
N ASN A 109 -9.26 -3.77 -7.31
CA ASN A 109 -9.47 -3.27 -8.67
C ASN A 109 -10.52 -2.17 -8.63
N HIS A 110 -10.32 -1.11 -9.42
CA HIS A 110 -11.37 -0.15 -9.68
C HIS A 110 -12.48 -0.82 -10.51
N ARG A 111 -13.75 -0.45 -10.30
CA ARG A 111 -14.90 -1.11 -10.95
C ARG A 111 -14.96 -0.91 -12.46
N GLU A 112 -14.37 0.18 -12.97
CA GLU A 112 -14.31 0.49 -14.39
C GLU A 112 -13.15 -0.22 -15.12
N THR A 113 -12.33 -1.02 -14.43
CA THR A 113 -11.29 -1.80 -15.08
C THR A 113 -11.90 -2.94 -15.89
N TYR A 114 -11.27 -3.29 -17.02
CA TYR A 114 -11.69 -4.44 -17.83
C TYR A 114 -11.30 -5.76 -17.14
N THR A 115 -10.01 -5.99 -16.94
CA THR A 115 -9.49 -7.17 -16.23
C THR A 115 -8.81 -6.82 -14.91
N GLY A 116 -8.39 -5.57 -14.74
CA GLY A 116 -7.60 -5.08 -13.63
C GLY A 116 -6.10 -5.34 -13.74
N ILE A 117 -5.65 -6.10 -14.76
CA ILE A 117 -4.26 -6.56 -14.87
C ILE A 117 -3.40 -5.73 -15.82
N THR A 118 -3.98 -5.05 -16.81
CA THR A 118 -3.24 -4.22 -17.75
C THR A 118 -2.60 -3.02 -17.05
N ASP A 119 -1.58 -2.42 -17.64
CA ASP A 119 -0.96 -1.21 -17.10
C ASP A 119 -1.95 -0.06 -17.00
N HIS A 120 -2.86 0.04 -17.98
CA HIS A 120 -3.96 1.00 -17.94
C HIS A 120 -4.91 0.76 -16.74
N ASP A 121 -5.34 -0.47 -16.55
CA ASP A 121 -6.23 -0.84 -15.45
C ASP A 121 -5.57 -0.65 -14.08
N ARG A 122 -4.28 -1.01 -13.96
CA ARG A 122 -3.51 -0.81 -12.73
C ARG A 122 -3.32 0.67 -12.41
N ALA A 123 -2.98 1.48 -13.42
CA ALA A 123 -2.86 2.93 -13.26
C ALA A 123 -4.18 3.56 -12.84
N LEU A 124 -5.30 3.16 -13.45
CA LEU A 124 -6.64 3.61 -13.08
C LEU A 124 -6.94 3.27 -11.62
N THR A 125 -6.75 2.02 -11.21
CA THR A 125 -6.99 1.58 -9.83
C THR A 125 -6.16 2.38 -8.84
N THR A 126 -4.85 2.54 -9.10
CA THR A 126 -3.93 3.25 -8.22
C THR A 126 -4.29 4.72 -8.09
N ARG A 127 -4.49 5.41 -9.21
CA ARG A 127 -4.82 6.84 -9.23
C ARG A 127 -6.15 7.13 -8.57
N ARG A 128 -7.22 6.38 -8.93
CA ARG A 128 -8.55 6.58 -8.34
C ARG A 128 -8.57 6.33 -6.84
N PHE A 129 -7.81 5.34 -6.35
CA PHE A 129 -7.68 5.12 -4.91
C PHE A 129 -7.03 6.33 -4.21
N ALA A 130 -5.94 6.85 -4.77
CA ALA A 130 -5.25 8.01 -4.20
C ALA A 130 -6.16 9.26 -4.21
N GLU A 131 -6.88 9.52 -5.30
CA GLU A 131 -7.85 10.62 -5.41
C GLU A 131 -8.96 10.49 -4.36
N LEU A 132 -9.53 9.30 -4.20
CA LEU A 132 -10.56 9.04 -3.18
C LEU A 132 -10.02 9.23 -1.77
N ALA A 133 -8.82 8.73 -1.48
CA ALA A 133 -8.18 8.89 -0.18
C ALA A 133 -7.91 10.36 0.14
N SER A 134 -7.33 11.11 -0.80
CA SER A 134 -7.08 12.55 -0.66
C SER A 134 -8.38 13.33 -0.40
N ASP A 135 -9.45 13.02 -1.14
CA ASP A 135 -10.74 13.68 -0.94
C ASP A 135 -11.36 13.35 0.42
N CYS A 136 -11.31 12.08 0.84
CA CYS A 136 -11.81 11.69 2.16
C CYS A 136 -11.06 12.39 3.28
N LEU A 137 -9.72 12.44 3.22
CA LEU A 137 -8.91 13.13 4.23
C LEU A 137 -9.18 14.64 4.25
N ALA A 138 -9.21 15.28 3.09
CA ALA A 138 -9.46 16.73 2.99
C ALA A 138 -10.84 17.14 3.54
N ASN A 139 -11.83 16.26 3.44
CA ASN A 139 -13.20 16.51 3.89
C ASN A 139 -13.53 15.85 5.25
N ASN A 140 -12.54 15.27 5.94
CA ASN A 140 -12.72 14.53 7.20
C ASN A 140 -13.78 13.41 7.10
N VAL A 141 -13.84 12.72 5.96
CA VAL A 141 -14.70 11.57 5.73
C VAL A 141 -13.98 10.30 6.16
N ALA A 142 -14.50 9.60 7.15
CA ALA A 142 -13.91 8.38 7.68
C ALA A 142 -14.98 7.35 8.08
N GLY A 143 -14.57 6.14 8.43
CA GLY A 143 -15.45 5.08 8.91
C GLY A 143 -16.46 4.64 7.84
N GLU A 144 -17.71 4.40 8.24
CA GLU A 144 -18.74 3.84 7.36
C GLU A 144 -18.95 4.65 6.07
N ALA A 145 -18.88 5.98 6.15
CA ALA A 145 -19.03 6.84 4.99
C ALA A 145 -17.89 6.67 3.98
N ALA A 146 -16.64 6.57 4.45
CA ALA A 146 -15.49 6.31 3.60
C ALA A 146 -15.51 4.88 3.04
N MET A 147 -15.86 3.89 3.86
CA MET A 147 -15.99 2.49 3.44
C MET A 147 -17.05 2.33 2.34
N LYS A 148 -18.18 3.02 2.45
CA LYS A 148 -19.22 3.02 1.43
C LYS A 148 -18.70 3.58 0.11
N ARG A 149 -18.04 4.72 0.13
CA ARG A 149 -17.43 5.34 -1.07
C ARG A 149 -16.40 4.41 -1.71
N LEU A 150 -15.54 3.78 -0.88
CA LEU A 150 -14.59 2.78 -1.37
C LEU A 150 -15.31 1.64 -2.08
N GLY A 151 -16.37 1.09 -1.50
CA GLY A 151 -17.17 0.01 -2.07
C GLY A 151 -17.93 0.40 -3.34
N GLU A 152 -18.26 1.68 -3.53
CA GLU A 152 -18.88 2.18 -4.76
C GLU A 152 -17.91 2.20 -5.94
N GLU A 153 -16.62 2.48 -5.69
CA GLU A 153 -15.60 2.59 -6.73
C GLU A 153 -14.73 1.32 -6.90
N PHE A 154 -14.55 0.52 -5.85
CA PHE A 154 -13.59 -0.59 -5.85
C PHE A 154 -14.25 -1.93 -5.53
N ARG A 155 -13.49 -2.98 -5.82
CA ARG A 155 -13.81 -4.38 -5.48
C ARG A 155 -12.55 -5.13 -5.06
N THR A 156 -12.76 -6.14 -4.22
CA THR A 156 -11.73 -7.09 -3.79
C THR A 156 -12.23 -8.53 -4.02
N PRO A 157 -11.38 -9.51 -4.31
CA PRO A 157 -9.94 -9.35 -4.58
C PRO A 157 -9.65 -8.64 -5.90
N GLY A 158 -8.47 -8.04 -6.00
CA GLY A 158 -8.01 -7.30 -7.17
C GLY A 158 -6.55 -7.56 -7.52
N HIS A 159 -6.01 -6.78 -8.47
CA HIS A 159 -4.65 -6.94 -8.98
C HIS A 159 -3.66 -5.89 -8.45
N ILE A 160 -4.13 -4.93 -7.65
CA ILE A 160 -3.27 -3.99 -6.93
C ILE A 160 -3.29 -4.39 -5.45
N PRO A 161 -2.23 -5.05 -4.96
CA PRO A 161 -2.04 -5.24 -3.53
C PRO A 161 -1.93 -3.88 -2.84
N VAL A 162 -2.52 -3.77 -1.65
CA VAL A 162 -2.39 -2.59 -0.81
C VAL A 162 -1.64 -2.99 0.46
N CYS A 163 -0.58 -2.27 0.76
CA CYS A 163 0.19 -2.41 1.99
C CYS A 163 -0.02 -1.18 2.85
N ARG A 164 -0.40 -1.38 4.11
CA ARG A 164 -0.64 -0.29 5.04
C ARG A 164 0.44 -0.19 6.10
N GLU A 165 0.68 1.02 6.53
CA GLU A 165 1.54 1.33 7.66
C GLU A 165 1.00 0.70 8.96
N ALA A 166 1.91 0.23 9.82
CA ALA A 166 1.56 -0.27 11.14
C ALA A 166 1.05 0.88 12.03
N GLN A 167 0.28 0.53 13.07
CA GLN A 167 -0.20 1.50 14.04
C GLN A 167 0.96 2.30 14.66
N GLY A 168 0.83 3.62 14.67
CA GLY A 168 1.87 4.54 15.09
C GLY A 168 2.90 4.85 13.99
N GLY A 169 2.88 4.11 12.90
CA GLY A 169 3.64 4.36 11.69
C GLY A 169 5.11 4.68 11.91
N LEU A 170 5.62 5.63 11.17
CA LEU A 170 6.99 6.14 11.29
C LEU A 170 7.32 6.69 12.71
N ARG A 171 6.33 7.15 13.46
CA ARG A 171 6.55 7.66 14.83
C ARG A 171 6.98 6.58 15.81
N VAL A 172 6.45 5.36 15.68
CA VAL A 172 6.87 4.20 16.48
C VAL A 172 8.26 3.75 16.07
N ARG A 173 8.56 3.85 14.78
CA ARG A 173 9.87 3.44 14.22
C ARG A 173 10.96 4.50 14.37
N GLN A 174 10.61 5.76 14.65
CA GLN A 174 11.59 6.85 14.91
C GLN A 174 12.52 6.59 16.10
N GLY A 175 12.21 5.64 16.98
CA GLY A 175 13.11 5.15 18.01
C GLY A 175 14.16 4.12 17.53
N HIS A 176 14.01 3.64 16.32
CA HIS A 176 14.94 2.73 15.67
C HIS A 176 15.64 3.49 14.56
N THR A 177 16.96 3.62 14.65
CA THR A 177 17.84 4.29 13.67
C THR A 177 17.77 3.67 12.26
N GLU A 178 16.88 2.76 12.02
CA GLU A 178 16.75 1.97 10.79
C GLU A 178 15.81 2.60 9.74
N LEU A 179 15.23 3.77 10.05
CA LEU A 179 14.33 4.49 9.14
C LEU A 179 14.80 5.92 8.86
N ALA A 180 16.04 6.20 9.12
CA ALA A 180 16.64 7.48 8.72
C ALA A 180 17.25 7.39 7.33
#